data_285463b9b733ee8fdc5c0c52b6f795dd
#
_entry.id   285463b9b733ee8fdc5c0c52b6f795dd
#
_cell.length_a   1.000
_cell.length_b   1.000
_cell.length_c   1.000
_cell.angle_alpha   90.00
_cell.angle_beta   90.00
_cell.angle_gamma   90.00
#
_symmetry.space_group_name_H-M   'P 1'
#
loop_
_entity.id
_entity.type
_entity.pdbx_description
1 polymer ?
#
loop_
_entity_poly.entity_id
_entity_poly.type
_entity_poly.pdbx_seq_one_letter_code
_entity_poly.pdbx_strand_id
1 'polypeptide(L)'
;MSTEPGFYCNMNALNRVDRQRYDQLIGRLQAALIEIRELPDGYAFRLRNELVSLADVAEWTSYESKCCPFFDFEIQLERDNGPLWLKLKGKEGIKPFIRAEFGIL
;
A
#
# COMPACT_ATOMS: atom_id res chain seq x y z
N MET A 1 -0.46 -12.08 -26.15
CA MET A 1 -0.64 -11.67 -25.63
C MET A 1 -0.95 -11.54 -24.65
N SER A 2 -0.98 -11.47 -24.07
CA SER A 2 -1.14 -11.41 -23.17
C SER A 2 -1.80 -10.94 -22.57
N THR A 3 -2.09 -10.78 -22.52
CA THR A 3 -2.55 -10.34 -21.91
C THR A 3 -2.86 -10.38 -20.69
N GLU A 4 -2.52 -9.99 -20.46
CA GLU A 4 -2.69 -10.27 -19.22
C GLU A 4 -3.46 -9.27 -18.51
N PRO A 5 -4.22 -9.61 -17.59
CA PRO A 5 -5.11 -8.72 -16.96
C PRO A 5 -4.34 -7.68 -16.31
N GLY A 6 -4.67 -6.55 -16.51
CA GLY A 6 -3.91 -5.53 -16.04
C GLY A 6 -4.00 -5.30 -14.60
N PHE A 7 -2.99 -5.69 -13.87
CA PHE A 7 -2.69 -5.09 -12.61
C PHE A 7 -1.77 -3.93 -12.96
N TYR A 8 -2.32 -2.77 -13.15
CA TYR A 8 -1.50 -1.57 -13.36
C TYR A 8 -2.17 -0.39 -12.70
N CYS A 9 -1.35 0.51 -12.18
CA CYS A 9 -1.83 1.67 -11.47
C CYS A 9 -2.01 2.82 -12.45
N ASN A 10 -3.13 3.52 -12.34
CA ASN A 10 -3.41 4.68 -13.16
C ASN A 10 -3.21 5.96 -12.34
N MET A 11 -2.01 6.52 -12.41
CA MET A 11 -1.71 7.73 -11.63
C MET A 11 -2.48 8.94 -12.12
N ASN A 12 -3.07 8.88 -13.32
CA ASN A 12 -3.92 9.96 -13.82
C ASN A 12 -5.28 10.00 -13.11
N ALA A 13 -5.59 8.99 -12.28
CA ALA A 13 -6.80 9.00 -11.47
C ALA A 13 -6.76 10.09 -10.38
N LEU A 14 -5.57 10.62 -10.08
CA LEU A 14 -5.40 11.67 -9.08
C LEU A 14 -5.15 13.00 -9.77
N ASN A 15 -5.75 14.07 -9.24
CA ASN A 15 -5.40 15.40 -9.69
C ASN A 15 -4.02 15.77 -9.16
N ARG A 16 -3.52 16.95 -9.59
CA ARG A 16 -2.16 17.37 -9.24
C ARG A 16 -1.95 17.46 -7.73
N VAL A 17 -2.89 18.04 -7.02
CA VAL A 17 -2.77 18.26 -5.57
C VAL A 17 -2.75 16.92 -4.84
N ASP A 18 -3.67 16.04 -5.18
CA ASP A 18 -3.77 14.73 -4.55
C ASP A 18 -2.52 13.88 -4.87
N ARG A 19 -2.00 14.01 -6.08
CA ARG A 19 -0.80 13.27 -6.47
C ARG A 19 0.42 13.73 -5.68
N GLN A 20 0.55 15.03 -5.43
CA GLN A 20 1.62 15.55 -4.60
C GLN A 20 1.51 15.01 -3.18
N ARG A 21 0.29 14.99 -2.65
CA ARG A 21 0.06 14.44 -1.32
C ARG A 21 0.35 12.95 -1.27
N TYR A 22 -0.07 12.23 -2.30
CA TYR A 22 0.22 10.80 -2.42
C TYR A 22 1.73 10.56 -2.37
N ASP A 23 2.50 11.32 -3.13
CA ASP A 23 3.96 11.17 -3.17
C ASP A 23 4.60 11.44 -1.81
N GLN A 24 4.12 12.46 -1.10
CA GLN A 24 4.60 12.75 0.25
C GLN A 24 4.32 11.60 1.20
N LEU A 25 3.10 11.07 1.13
CA LEU A 25 2.68 10.00 2.02
C LEU A 25 3.45 8.70 1.76
N ILE A 26 3.63 8.33 0.50
CA ILE A 26 4.36 7.08 0.20
C ILE A 26 5.80 7.17 0.67
N GLY A 27 6.43 8.34 0.56
CA GLY A 27 7.78 8.53 1.09
C GLY A 27 7.84 8.35 2.59
N ARG A 28 6.82 8.85 3.31
CA ARG A 28 6.75 8.68 4.76
C ARG A 28 6.51 7.23 5.16
N LEU A 29 5.64 6.54 4.41
CA LEU A 29 5.38 5.13 4.66
C LEU A 29 6.65 4.29 4.44
N GLN A 30 7.37 4.57 3.38
CA GLN A 30 8.62 3.87 3.10
C GLN A 30 9.64 4.09 4.21
N ALA A 31 9.76 5.32 4.71
CA ALA A 31 10.67 5.63 5.81
C ALA A 31 10.26 4.96 7.11
N ALA A 32 8.97 4.68 7.28
CA ALA A 32 8.45 4.08 8.50
C ALA A 32 8.45 2.55 8.46
N LEU A 33 8.77 1.95 7.32
CA LEU A 33 8.67 0.50 7.15
C LEU A 33 9.69 -0.21 8.03
N ILE A 34 9.23 -1.18 8.84
CA ILE A 34 10.08 -1.96 9.72
C ILE A 34 10.20 -3.41 9.24
N GLU A 35 9.11 -3.96 8.75
CA GLU A 35 9.01 -5.40 8.53
C GLU A 35 8.01 -5.67 7.42
N ILE A 36 8.30 -6.68 6.61
CA ILE A 36 7.37 -7.15 5.57
C ILE A 36 7.13 -8.62 5.82
N ARG A 37 5.86 -9.03 5.84
CA ARG A 37 5.48 -10.43 5.96
C ARG A 37 4.70 -10.85 4.74
N GLU A 38 5.03 -12.01 4.22
CA GLU A 38 4.28 -12.59 3.11
C GLU A 38 2.99 -13.19 3.64
N LEU A 39 1.90 -12.96 2.90
CA LEU A 39 0.58 -13.56 3.17
C LEU A 39 0.24 -14.47 2.01
N PRO A 40 -0.73 -15.38 2.18
CA PRO A 40 -1.15 -16.24 1.07
C PRO A 40 -1.58 -15.45 -0.16
N ASP A 41 -2.22 -14.30 0.03
CA ASP A 41 -2.81 -13.50 -1.03
C ASP A 41 -2.26 -12.08 -1.08
N GLY A 42 -1.09 -11.83 -0.50
CA GLY A 42 -0.51 -10.50 -0.53
C GLY A 42 0.65 -10.35 0.44
N TYR A 43 0.79 -9.13 0.98
CA TYR A 43 1.87 -8.79 1.91
C TYR A 43 1.35 -7.89 3.02
N ALA A 44 1.95 -8.03 4.20
CA ALA A 44 1.69 -7.17 5.34
C ALA A 44 2.93 -6.33 5.62
N PHE A 45 2.74 -5.03 5.74
CA PHE A 45 3.81 -4.07 5.98
C PHE A 45 3.64 -3.50 7.38
N ARG A 46 4.65 -3.70 8.23
CA ARG A 46 4.65 -3.12 9.56
C ARG A 46 5.33 -1.77 9.54
N LEU A 47 4.65 -0.77 10.09
CA LEU A 47 5.10 0.61 10.03
C LEU A 47 5.33 1.14 11.44
N ARG A 48 6.34 2.02 11.57
CA ARG A 48 6.57 2.72 12.84
C ARG A 48 5.47 3.74 13.05
N ASN A 49 4.66 3.54 14.08
CA ASN A 49 3.55 4.45 14.34
C ASN A 49 4.00 5.76 14.98
N GLU A 50 5.31 5.91 15.28
CA GLU A 50 5.86 7.20 15.65
C GLU A 50 6.10 8.10 14.43
N LEU A 51 6.27 7.51 13.24
CA LEU A 51 6.60 8.25 12.02
C LEU A 51 5.40 8.47 11.14
N VAL A 52 4.42 7.56 11.18
CA VAL A 52 3.17 7.70 10.43
C VAL A 52 2.03 7.32 11.35
N SER A 53 0.92 8.03 11.20
CA SER A 53 -0.28 7.75 11.99
C SER A 53 -1.21 6.83 11.22
N LEU A 54 -2.19 6.27 11.94
CA LEU A 54 -3.28 5.53 11.31
C LEU A 54 -3.96 6.38 10.24
N ALA A 55 -4.14 7.68 10.53
CA ALA A 55 -4.78 8.59 9.59
C ALA A 55 -3.95 8.76 8.32
N ASP A 56 -2.62 8.84 8.45
CA ASP A 56 -1.73 8.95 7.29
C ASP A 56 -1.87 7.73 6.38
N VAL A 57 -1.89 6.54 6.98
CA VAL A 57 -2.01 5.29 6.22
C VAL A 57 -3.36 5.23 5.53
N ALA A 58 -4.42 5.63 6.22
CA ALA A 58 -5.76 5.64 5.64
C ALA A 58 -5.85 6.64 4.48
N GLU A 59 -5.23 7.80 4.62
CA GLU A 59 -5.22 8.79 3.56
C GLU A 59 -4.49 8.25 2.32
N TRP A 60 -3.32 7.68 2.51
CA TRP A 60 -2.59 7.08 1.40
C TRP A 60 -3.41 5.99 0.72
N THR A 61 -4.03 5.12 1.52
CA THR A 61 -4.86 4.03 1.03
C THR A 61 -6.00 4.56 0.17
N SER A 62 -6.61 5.68 0.57
CA SER A 62 -7.71 6.24 -0.20
C SER A 62 -7.25 6.71 -1.58
N TYR A 63 -6.05 7.25 -1.70
CA TYR A 63 -5.49 7.61 -3.00
C TYR A 63 -5.10 6.37 -3.79
N GLU A 64 -4.44 5.43 -3.14
CA GLU A 64 -3.98 4.21 -3.79
C GLU A 64 -5.15 3.43 -4.37
N SER A 65 -6.27 3.40 -3.67
CA SER A 65 -7.45 2.67 -4.14
C SER A 65 -8.02 3.24 -5.43
N LYS A 66 -7.80 4.53 -5.68
CA LYS A 66 -8.22 5.14 -6.94
C LYS A 66 -7.29 4.78 -8.08
N CYS A 67 -6.00 4.70 -7.80
CA CYS A 67 -4.99 4.39 -8.81
C CYS A 67 -4.91 2.89 -9.09
N CYS A 68 -5.07 2.08 -8.05
CA CYS A 68 -4.88 0.63 -8.10
C CYS A 68 -6.11 -0.05 -7.47
N PRO A 69 -7.25 -0.03 -8.16
CA PRO A 69 -8.52 -0.46 -7.57
C PRO A 69 -8.64 -1.97 -7.38
N PHE A 70 -7.61 -2.72 -7.74
CA PHE A 70 -7.61 -4.19 -7.65
C PHE A 70 -7.03 -4.71 -6.35
N PHE A 71 -6.61 -3.83 -5.42
CA PHE A 71 -6.16 -4.26 -4.11
C PHE A 71 -7.31 -4.35 -3.12
N ASP A 72 -7.21 -5.32 -2.21
CA ASP A 72 -7.94 -5.30 -0.95
C ASP A 72 -7.01 -4.72 0.10
N PHE A 73 -7.44 -3.68 0.80
CA PHE A 73 -6.63 -3.01 1.81
C PHE A 73 -7.14 -3.37 3.20
N GLU A 74 -6.21 -3.66 4.11
CA GLU A 74 -6.54 -3.80 5.52
C GLU A 74 -5.55 -2.98 6.32
N ILE A 75 -6.05 -2.22 7.28
CA ILE A 75 -5.22 -1.42 8.17
C ILE A 75 -5.52 -1.87 9.59
N GLN A 76 -4.50 -2.21 10.33
CA GLN A 76 -4.66 -2.68 11.70
C GLN A 76 -3.70 -1.94 12.62
N LEU A 77 -4.25 -1.29 13.63
CA LEU A 77 -3.46 -0.77 14.73
C LEU A 77 -3.73 -1.68 15.92
N GLU A 78 -2.70 -2.38 16.39
CA GLU A 78 -2.87 -3.30 17.51
C GLU A 78 -3.11 -2.52 18.80
N ARG A 79 -3.68 -3.24 19.79
CA ARG A 79 -4.07 -2.60 21.03
C ARG A 79 -2.87 -1.96 21.74
N ASP A 80 -3.18 -1.00 22.60
CA ASP A 80 -2.19 -0.28 23.40
C ASP A 80 -1.20 0.50 22.54
N ASN A 81 -1.72 1.06 21.42
CA ASN A 81 -0.92 1.81 20.47
C ASN A 81 0.26 0.98 19.96
N GLY A 82 -0.01 -0.29 19.72
CA GLY A 82 1.00 -1.25 19.30
C GLY A 82 1.32 -1.15 17.82
N PRO A 83 1.78 -2.27 17.22
CA PRO A 83 2.17 -2.25 15.82
C PRO A 83 1.06 -1.76 14.89
N LEU A 84 1.47 -1.02 13.89
CA LEU A 84 0.59 -0.54 12.83
C LEU A 84 0.92 -1.33 11.56
N TRP A 85 -0.09 -1.97 10.99
CA TRP A 85 0.06 -2.83 9.82
C TRP A 85 -0.78 -2.32 8.68
N LEU A 86 -0.20 -2.34 7.49
CA LEU A 86 -0.92 -2.16 6.23
C LEU A 86 -0.81 -3.45 5.45
N LYS A 87 -1.94 -4.04 5.07
CA LYS A 87 -1.97 -5.27 4.28
C LYS A 87 -2.52 -4.96 2.90
N LEU A 88 -1.79 -5.41 1.89
CA LEU A 88 -2.22 -5.32 0.49
C LEU A 88 -2.43 -6.73 -0.01
N LYS A 89 -3.65 -7.02 -0.45
CA LYS A 89 -4.05 -8.34 -0.90
C LYS A 89 -4.78 -8.24 -2.22
N GLY A 90 -4.97 -9.35 -2.87
CA GLY A 90 -5.72 -9.36 -4.11
C GLY A 90 -5.87 -10.74 -4.70
N LYS A 91 -6.30 -10.77 -5.93
CA LYS A 91 -6.50 -12.00 -6.67
C LYS A 91 -5.17 -12.62 -7.07
N GLU A 92 -5.25 -13.82 -7.61
CA GLU A 92 -4.09 -14.53 -8.11
C GLU A 92 -3.28 -13.62 -9.04
N GLY A 93 -1.97 -13.62 -8.87
CA GLY A 93 -1.08 -12.74 -9.64
C GLY A 93 -0.74 -11.43 -8.93
N ILE A 94 -1.42 -11.13 -7.82
CA ILE A 94 -1.20 -9.85 -7.14
C ILE A 94 0.18 -9.78 -6.47
N LYS A 95 0.68 -10.92 -5.98
CA LYS A 95 1.94 -10.90 -5.22
C LYS A 95 3.14 -10.50 -6.08
N PRO A 96 3.32 -11.05 -7.29
CA PRO A 96 4.39 -10.55 -8.16
C PRO A 96 4.26 -9.08 -8.49
N PHE A 97 3.02 -8.60 -8.67
CA PHE A 97 2.79 -7.19 -8.91
C PHE A 97 3.23 -6.33 -7.71
N ILE A 98 2.87 -6.76 -6.50
CA ILE A 98 3.26 -6.01 -5.29
C ILE A 98 4.77 -5.98 -5.17
N ARG A 99 5.45 -7.12 -5.40
CA ARG A 99 6.90 -7.16 -5.32
C ARG A 99 7.55 -6.17 -6.29
N ALA A 100 7.05 -6.13 -7.52
CA ALA A 100 7.60 -5.24 -8.54
C ALA A 100 7.31 -3.78 -8.21
N GLU A 101 6.07 -3.49 -7.78
CA GLU A 101 5.63 -2.13 -7.54
C GLU A 101 6.33 -1.49 -6.35
N PHE A 102 6.57 -2.27 -5.30
CA PHE A 102 7.11 -1.76 -4.04
C PHE A 102 8.55 -2.21 -3.78
N GLY A 103 9.21 -2.80 -4.77
CA GLY A 103 10.62 -3.14 -4.67
C GLY A 103 10.93 -4.26 -3.70
N ILE A 104 10.03 -5.22 -3.54
CA ILE A 104 10.24 -6.37 -2.66
C ILE A 104 10.87 -7.48 -3.48
N LEU A 105 11.92 -8.07 -2.94
CA LEU A 105 12.59 -9.19 -3.62
C LEU A 105 12.00 -10.54 -3.25
#